data_d33119907cccdf2448f244a162efe8d8
#
_entry.id   d33119907cccdf2448f244a162efe8d8
#
_cell.length_a   1.000
_cell.length_b   1.000
_cell.length_c   1.000
_cell.angle_alpha   90.00
_cell.angle_beta   90.00
_cell.angle_gamma   90.00
#
_symmetry.space_group_name_H-M   'P 1'
#
loop_
_entity.id
_entity.type
_entity.pdbx_description
1 polymer ?
#
loop_
_entity_poly.entity_id
_entity_poly.type
_entity_poly.pdbx_seq_one_letter_code
_entity_poly.pdbx_strand_id
1 'polypeptide(L)'
;MAVGVLALQGSFNEHIAALRKLGVKGVEIRKPEQLEQVGSLIIPGGESTTMAKLAEYHNLFPALREFVKLGKPVWGTCAGLIFLANKAVGQKTGGQELVGGLDCTVHRNFFGSQIQSFETQLSVPELAAKEGGPETFRGVFIRAPAILEVGPKVEVLADYPVPSGKLFDSISALEAPQENAGSEKKVIVAVKQGNLLGTAFHPELTADTRWHSYFLKMTSEVGEEASSSISVAGGEDTSSNEQLGNDLPIYQ
;
A
#
# COMPACT_ATOMS: atom_id res chain seq x y z
N MET A 1 -8.77 -1.67 -15.37
CA MET A 1 -7.86 -2.75 -14.93
C MET A 1 -8.39 -3.27 -13.60
N ALA A 2 -8.27 -4.57 -13.28
CA ALA A 2 -8.72 -5.12 -12.01
C ALA A 2 -7.68 -4.89 -10.91
N VAL A 3 -8.14 -4.66 -9.67
CA VAL A 3 -7.31 -4.54 -8.48
C VAL A 3 -7.34 -5.86 -7.72
N GLY A 4 -6.18 -6.46 -7.48
CA GLY A 4 -6.06 -7.60 -6.59
C GLY A 4 -6.23 -7.21 -5.14
N VAL A 5 -6.87 -8.07 -4.34
CA VAL A 5 -6.92 -7.96 -2.89
C VAL A 5 -6.46 -9.28 -2.29
N LEU A 6 -5.39 -9.25 -1.49
CA LEU A 6 -4.86 -10.47 -0.88
C LEU A 6 -5.88 -11.05 0.09
N ALA A 7 -6.46 -12.20 -0.26
CA ALA A 7 -7.61 -12.78 0.43
C ALA A 7 -7.25 -14.02 1.24
N LEU A 8 -6.19 -13.92 2.05
CA LEU A 8 -5.75 -15.00 2.94
C LEU A 8 -6.50 -14.97 4.28
N GLN A 9 -6.62 -13.78 4.87
CA GLN A 9 -7.27 -13.53 6.15
C GLN A 9 -7.47 -12.02 6.31
N GLY A 10 -8.40 -11.58 7.16
CA GLY A 10 -8.62 -10.15 7.48
C GLY A 10 -9.69 -9.48 6.62
N SER A 11 -9.60 -8.16 6.48
CA SER A 11 -10.63 -7.27 5.91
C SER A 11 -10.62 -7.17 4.38
N PHE A 12 -10.32 -8.26 3.67
CA PHE A 12 -10.27 -8.24 2.20
C PHE A 12 -11.64 -8.00 1.55
N ASN A 13 -12.73 -8.49 2.16
CA ASN A 13 -14.09 -8.28 1.66
C ASN A 13 -14.50 -6.80 1.71
N GLU A 14 -14.11 -6.09 2.76
CA GLU A 14 -14.38 -4.67 2.98
C GLU A 14 -13.65 -3.83 1.92
N HIS A 15 -12.40 -4.16 1.59
CA HIS A 15 -11.69 -3.53 0.47
C HIS A 15 -12.38 -3.79 -0.88
N ILE A 16 -12.81 -5.02 -1.15
CA ILE A 16 -13.55 -5.36 -2.37
C ILE A 16 -14.88 -4.58 -2.43
N ALA A 17 -15.56 -4.42 -1.30
CA ALA A 17 -16.78 -3.63 -1.22
C ALA A 17 -16.52 -2.13 -1.49
N ALA A 18 -15.44 -1.57 -0.97
CA ALA A 18 -15.04 -0.19 -1.23
C ALA A 18 -14.68 0.03 -2.72
N LEU A 19 -13.91 -0.87 -3.33
CA LEU A 19 -13.60 -0.84 -4.76
C LEU A 19 -14.87 -0.90 -5.62
N ARG A 20 -15.83 -1.76 -5.25
CA ARG A 20 -17.14 -1.86 -5.96
C ARG A 20 -17.92 -0.56 -5.91
N LYS A 21 -17.90 0.16 -4.78
CA LYS A 21 -18.54 1.49 -4.67
C LYS A 21 -17.95 2.51 -5.64
N LEU A 22 -16.67 2.35 -5.98
CA LEU A 22 -15.94 3.18 -6.95
C LEU A 22 -16.05 2.63 -8.39
N GLY A 23 -16.88 1.61 -8.63
CA GLY A 23 -17.06 1.02 -9.95
C GLY A 23 -15.89 0.14 -10.42
N VAL A 24 -14.97 -0.24 -9.52
CA VAL A 24 -13.77 -1.02 -9.84
C VAL A 24 -13.93 -2.47 -9.39
N LYS A 25 -13.51 -3.41 -10.24
CA LYS A 25 -13.52 -4.84 -9.92
C LYS A 25 -12.35 -5.18 -8.98
N GLY A 26 -12.65 -5.59 -7.75
CA GLY A 26 -11.72 -6.25 -6.84
C GLY A 26 -11.67 -7.76 -7.13
N VAL A 27 -10.46 -8.33 -7.15
CA VAL A 27 -10.21 -9.75 -7.39
C VAL A 27 -9.49 -10.35 -6.19
N GLU A 28 -10.02 -11.42 -5.62
CA GLU A 28 -9.37 -12.14 -4.52
C GLU A 28 -8.10 -12.82 -5.00
N ILE A 29 -6.99 -12.56 -4.33
CA ILE A 29 -5.69 -13.17 -4.56
C ILE A 29 -5.39 -14.15 -3.43
N ARG A 30 -5.28 -15.43 -3.77
CA ARG A 30 -4.97 -16.52 -2.84
C ARG A 30 -3.81 -17.39 -3.31
N LYS A 31 -3.40 -17.25 -4.58
CA LYS A 31 -2.35 -18.02 -5.24
C LYS A 31 -1.45 -17.12 -6.09
N PRO A 32 -0.17 -17.47 -6.28
CA PRO A 32 0.77 -16.68 -7.08
C PRO A 32 0.29 -16.35 -8.49
N GLU A 33 -0.32 -17.31 -9.19
CA GLU A 33 -0.72 -17.18 -10.59
C GLU A 33 -1.81 -16.10 -10.79
N GLN A 34 -2.58 -15.82 -9.74
CA GLN A 34 -3.62 -14.78 -9.79
C GLN A 34 -3.06 -13.37 -9.81
N LEU A 35 -1.81 -13.16 -9.34
CA LEU A 35 -1.13 -11.85 -9.41
C LEU A 35 -0.84 -11.40 -10.85
N GLU A 36 -0.73 -12.32 -11.79
CA GLU A 36 -0.52 -12.02 -13.20
C GLU A 36 -1.74 -11.33 -13.83
N GLN A 37 -2.92 -11.55 -13.27
CA GLN A 37 -4.21 -11.07 -13.80
C GLN A 37 -4.56 -9.65 -13.34
N VAL A 38 -3.77 -9.05 -12.45
CA VAL A 38 -4.05 -7.74 -11.86
C VAL A 38 -2.89 -6.77 -12.04
N GLY A 39 -3.23 -5.50 -12.15
CA GLY A 39 -2.24 -4.43 -12.33
C GLY A 39 -1.78 -3.79 -11.02
N SER A 40 -2.54 -3.96 -9.95
CA SER A 40 -2.28 -3.41 -8.63
C SER A 40 -2.81 -4.33 -7.54
N LEU A 41 -2.32 -4.17 -6.31
CA LEU A 41 -2.62 -5.07 -5.20
C LEU A 41 -2.91 -4.31 -3.91
N ILE A 42 -3.95 -4.70 -3.18
CA ILE A 42 -4.18 -4.30 -1.79
C ILE A 42 -3.84 -5.49 -0.89
N ILE A 43 -2.99 -5.29 0.10
CA ILE A 43 -2.70 -6.22 1.20
C ILE A 43 -3.48 -5.73 2.42
N PRO A 44 -4.58 -6.40 2.80
CA PRO A 44 -5.50 -5.90 3.83
C PRO A 44 -4.94 -6.00 5.24
N GLY A 45 -5.63 -5.36 6.17
CA GLY A 45 -5.47 -5.59 7.59
C GLY A 45 -5.96 -6.97 8.03
N GLY A 46 -5.39 -7.46 9.13
CA GLY A 46 -5.70 -8.77 9.69
C GLY A 46 -4.73 -9.16 10.80
N GLU A 47 -4.65 -10.44 11.12
CA GLU A 47 -3.62 -10.96 12.03
C GLU A 47 -2.36 -11.29 11.21
N SER A 48 -1.34 -10.45 11.33
CA SER A 48 -0.16 -10.46 10.44
C SER A 48 0.62 -11.78 10.48
N THR A 49 0.71 -12.44 11.64
CA THR A 49 1.43 -13.74 11.76
C THR A 49 0.68 -14.86 11.04
N THR A 50 -0.65 -14.89 11.16
CA THR A 50 -1.50 -15.85 10.44
C THR A 50 -1.44 -15.61 8.93
N MET A 51 -1.51 -14.35 8.52
CA MET A 51 -1.37 -13.98 7.11
C MET A 51 -0.01 -14.43 6.55
N ALA A 52 1.09 -14.23 7.30
CA ALA A 52 2.42 -14.64 6.89
C ALA A 52 2.52 -16.17 6.72
N LYS A 53 2.01 -16.94 7.68
CA LYS A 53 1.99 -18.41 7.58
C LYS A 53 1.17 -18.91 6.38
N LEU A 54 0.04 -18.28 6.10
CA LEU A 54 -0.77 -18.62 4.93
C LEU A 54 -0.08 -18.22 3.62
N ALA A 55 0.58 -17.06 3.59
CA ALA A 55 1.37 -16.62 2.42
C ALA A 55 2.54 -17.58 2.16
N GLU A 56 3.23 -18.04 3.19
CA GLU A 56 4.28 -19.05 3.11
C GLU A 56 3.72 -20.39 2.62
N TYR A 57 2.64 -20.88 3.23
CA TYR A 57 1.99 -22.13 2.83
C TYR A 57 1.58 -22.16 1.36
N HIS A 58 1.11 -21.03 0.82
CA HIS A 58 0.72 -20.87 -0.58
C HIS A 58 1.87 -20.42 -1.51
N ASN A 59 3.10 -20.35 -1.00
CA ASN A 59 4.29 -19.88 -1.73
C ASN A 59 4.10 -18.50 -2.40
N LEU A 60 3.41 -17.59 -1.71
CA LEU A 60 3.08 -16.26 -2.23
C LEU A 60 4.22 -15.22 -2.08
N PHE A 61 5.11 -15.35 -1.11
CA PHE A 61 6.15 -14.36 -0.86
C PHE A 61 7.04 -14.06 -2.08
N PRO A 62 7.55 -15.06 -2.82
CA PRO A 62 8.34 -14.78 -4.02
C PRO A 62 7.57 -13.95 -5.06
N ALA A 63 6.30 -14.29 -5.31
CA ALA A 63 5.46 -13.61 -6.28
C ALA A 63 5.07 -12.19 -5.82
N LEU A 64 4.81 -11.98 -4.52
CA LEU A 64 4.54 -10.66 -3.95
C LEU A 64 5.76 -9.74 -4.05
N ARG A 65 6.96 -10.26 -3.75
CA ARG A 65 8.21 -9.51 -3.90
C ARG A 65 8.50 -9.13 -5.34
N GLU A 66 8.27 -10.06 -6.27
CA GLU A 66 8.42 -9.76 -7.69
C GLU A 66 7.40 -8.72 -8.17
N PHE A 67 6.15 -8.79 -7.66
CA PHE A 67 5.12 -7.80 -7.96
C PHE A 67 5.53 -6.37 -7.53
N VAL A 68 6.10 -6.24 -6.32
CA VAL A 68 6.65 -4.97 -5.82
C VAL A 68 7.86 -4.52 -6.65
N LYS A 69 8.79 -5.44 -6.95
CA LYS A 69 10.01 -5.17 -7.72
C LYS A 69 9.72 -4.71 -9.15
N LEU A 70 8.66 -5.22 -9.77
CA LEU A 70 8.17 -4.77 -11.07
C LEU A 70 7.56 -3.35 -11.04
N GLY A 71 7.56 -2.68 -9.89
CA GLY A 71 7.01 -1.34 -9.74
C GLY A 71 5.50 -1.26 -9.82
N LYS A 72 4.79 -2.39 -9.70
CA LYS A 72 3.32 -2.38 -9.69
C LYS A 72 2.81 -1.73 -8.40
N PRO A 73 1.71 -0.96 -8.45
CA PRO A 73 1.15 -0.32 -7.27
C PRO A 73 0.69 -1.33 -6.22
N VAL A 74 1.14 -1.13 -4.98
CA VAL A 74 0.72 -1.95 -3.84
C VAL A 74 0.36 -1.07 -2.64
N TRP A 75 -0.77 -1.36 -2.03
CA TRP A 75 -1.22 -0.70 -0.81
C TRP A 75 -1.36 -1.69 0.34
N GLY A 76 -0.65 -1.46 1.45
CA GLY A 76 -0.78 -2.22 2.68
C GLY A 76 -1.55 -1.46 3.75
N THR A 77 -2.63 -2.04 4.30
CA THR A 77 -3.36 -1.49 5.44
C THR A 77 -3.08 -2.30 6.70
N CYS A 78 -2.81 -1.67 7.83
CA CYS A 78 -2.55 -2.30 9.13
C CYS A 78 -1.54 -3.47 9.03
N ALA A 79 -1.98 -4.72 9.02
CA ALA A 79 -1.12 -5.89 8.81
C ALA A 79 -0.42 -5.86 7.43
N GLY A 80 -1.08 -5.36 6.40
CA GLY A 80 -0.51 -5.19 5.07
C GLY A 80 0.63 -4.17 5.03
N LEU A 81 0.55 -3.10 5.84
CA LEU A 81 1.67 -2.18 6.04
C LEU A 81 2.88 -2.90 6.63
N ILE A 82 2.67 -3.79 7.63
CA ILE A 82 3.75 -4.60 8.21
C ILE A 82 4.40 -5.48 7.13
N PHE A 83 3.61 -6.08 6.23
CA PHE A 83 4.13 -6.89 5.12
C PHE A 83 5.02 -6.11 4.17
N LEU A 84 4.66 -4.85 3.86
CA LEU A 84 5.40 -4.01 2.91
C LEU A 84 6.64 -3.35 3.51
N ALA A 85 6.70 -3.18 4.83
CA ALA A 85 7.83 -2.54 5.50
C ALA A 85 9.13 -3.33 5.29
N ASN A 86 10.25 -2.62 5.11
CA ASN A 86 11.57 -3.23 5.06
C ASN A 86 11.99 -3.80 6.42
N LYS A 87 11.48 -3.23 7.51
CA LYS A 87 11.79 -3.66 8.87
C LYS A 87 10.56 -3.61 9.78
N ALA A 88 10.38 -4.66 10.58
CA ALA A 88 9.34 -4.72 11.58
C ALA A 88 9.94 -5.06 12.95
N VAL A 89 9.57 -4.29 13.98
CA VAL A 89 9.99 -4.48 15.38
C VAL A 89 8.78 -4.80 16.26
N GLY A 90 9.01 -5.20 17.52
CA GLY A 90 7.94 -5.65 18.41
C GLY A 90 7.40 -7.04 18.04
N GLN A 91 8.22 -7.84 17.36
CA GLN A 91 7.89 -9.21 17.00
C GLN A 91 8.24 -10.18 18.13
N LYS A 92 7.50 -11.31 18.21
CA LYS A 92 7.89 -12.45 19.03
C LYS A 92 9.17 -13.08 18.48
N THR A 93 9.87 -13.84 19.31
CA THR A 93 11.05 -14.61 18.89
C THR A 93 10.75 -15.42 17.63
N GLY A 94 11.61 -15.28 16.60
CA GLY A 94 11.43 -15.91 15.29
C GLY A 94 10.88 -14.99 14.21
N GLY A 95 10.28 -13.85 14.56
CA GLY A 95 9.78 -12.87 13.60
C GLY A 95 8.67 -13.39 12.66
N GLN A 96 8.40 -12.65 11.60
CA GLN A 96 7.61 -13.10 10.45
C GLN A 96 8.30 -12.67 9.15
N GLU A 97 8.07 -13.39 8.09
CA GLU A 97 8.54 -13.03 6.76
C GLU A 97 7.83 -11.77 6.26
N LEU A 98 8.56 -10.89 5.57
CA LEU A 98 8.07 -9.64 5.00
C LEU A 98 8.20 -9.67 3.48
N VAL A 99 7.31 -8.96 2.80
CA VAL A 99 7.44 -8.68 1.37
C VAL A 99 8.54 -7.63 1.15
N GLY A 100 8.49 -6.56 1.95
CA GLY A 100 9.43 -5.44 1.85
C GLY A 100 9.10 -4.50 0.69
N GLY A 101 10.01 -3.56 0.44
CA GLY A 101 9.92 -2.57 -0.63
C GLY A 101 9.61 -1.17 -0.12
N LEU A 102 8.82 -1.02 0.93
CA LEU A 102 8.54 0.26 1.57
C LEU A 102 9.63 0.55 2.61
N ASP A 103 10.40 1.60 2.38
CA ASP A 103 11.58 1.96 3.20
C ASP A 103 11.16 2.60 4.53
N CYS A 104 10.62 1.78 5.39
CA CYS A 104 10.22 2.17 6.73
C CYS A 104 10.47 1.07 7.76
N THR A 105 10.57 1.49 9.03
CA THR A 105 10.58 0.62 10.21
C THR A 105 9.23 0.72 10.90
N VAL A 106 8.54 -0.41 11.05
CA VAL A 106 7.20 -0.48 11.65
C VAL A 106 7.25 -1.19 13.00
N HIS A 107 6.62 -0.62 14.03
CA HIS A 107 6.34 -1.31 15.29
C HIS A 107 4.97 -1.98 15.22
N ARG A 108 4.92 -3.31 15.30
CA ARG A 108 3.71 -4.11 15.00
C ARG A 108 2.51 -3.89 15.91
N ASN A 109 2.72 -3.54 17.14
CA ASN A 109 1.66 -3.33 18.14
C ASN A 109 2.00 -2.12 18.99
N PHE A 110 2.19 -1.00 18.32
CA PHE A 110 2.66 0.24 18.96
C PHE A 110 1.72 0.74 20.05
N PHE A 111 0.41 0.68 19.81
CA PHE A 111 -0.60 1.20 20.73
C PHE A 111 -0.89 0.25 21.90
N GLY A 112 -0.21 -0.91 21.97
CA GLY A 112 -0.19 -1.81 23.12
C GLY A 112 -1.50 -2.54 23.40
N SER A 113 -1.49 -3.41 24.42
CA SER A 113 -2.65 -4.20 24.84
C SER A 113 -3.75 -3.40 25.54
N GLN A 114 -3.46 -2.19 26.02
CA GLN A 114 -4.42 -1.34 26.75
C GLN A 114 -5.37 -0.57 25.82
N ILE A 115 -4.99 -0.34 24.54
CA ILE A 115 -5.84 0.28 23.52
C ILE A 115 -5.95 -0.69 22.35
N GLN A 116 -6.94 -1.56 22.43
CA GLN A 116 -7.14 -2.56 21.37
C GLN A 116 -7.71 -1.95 20.08
N SER A 117 -8.57 -0.93 20.19
CA SER A 117 -9.13 -0.18 19.08
C SER A 117 -9.54 1.23 19.51
N PHE A 118 -9.37 2.18 18.58
CA PHE A 118 -9.82 3.57 18.75
C PHE A 118 -10.07 4.20 17.38
N GLU A 119 -10.78 5.32 17.40
CA GLU A 119 -11.02 6.15 16.23
C GLU A 119 -10.52 7.56 16.51
N THR A 120 -10.02 8.23 15.46
CA THR A 120 -9.56 9.61 15.56
C THR A 120 -9.70 10.32 14.22
N GLN A 121 -9.75 11.65 14.27
CA GLN A 121 -9.62 12.48 13.06
C GLN A 121 -8.14 12.70 12.77
N LEU A 122 -7.72 12.25 11.59
CA LEU A 122 -6.37 12.47 11.07
C LEU A 122 -6.36 13.70 10.17
N SER A 123 -5.31 14.51 10.24
CA SER A 123 -5.04 15.54 9.24
C SER A 123 -4.47 14.88 7.98
N VAL A 124 -5.11 15.09 6.83
CA VAL A 124 -4.79 14.46 5.55
C VAL A 124 -4.86 15.47 4.39
N PRO A 125 -4.09 16.57 4.43
CA PRO A 125 -4.18 17.63 3.43
C PRO A 125 -3.85 17.14 2.01
N GLU A 126 -2.89 16.24 1.86
CA GLU A 126 -2.53 15.64 0.57
C GLU A 126 -3.70 14.84 -0.03
N LEU A 127 -4.39 14.05 0.80
CA LEU A 127 -5.59 13.33 0.38
C LEU A 127 -6.70 14.28 -0.07
N ALA A 128 -6.93 15.36 0.70
CA ALA A 128 -7.92 16.38 0.37
C ALA A 128 -7.57 17.12 -0.93
N ALA A 129 -6.31 17.43 -1.15
CA ALA A 129 -5.84 18.10 -2.38
C ALA A 129 -6.09 17.24 -3.63
N LYS A 130 -5.92 15.90 -3.53
CA LYS A 130 -6.07 15.00 -4.68
C LYS A 130 -7.49 14.46 -4.87
N GLU A 131 -8.23 14.27 -3.80
CA GLU A 131 -9.55 13.64 -3.82
C GLU A 131 -10.70 14.62 -3.54
N GLY A 132 -10.37 15.84 -3.11
CA GLY A 132 -11.36 16.77 -2.59
C GLY A 132 -11.85 16.40 -1.19
N GLY A 133 -12.85 17.11 -0.71
CA GLY A 133 -13.46 16.92 0.59
C GLY A 133 -12.66 17.54 1.75
N PRO A 134 -12.95 17.18 3.01
CA PRO A 134 -12.31 17.76 4.18
C PRO A 134 -10.83 17.34 4.31
N GLU A 135 -10.00 18.22 4.87
CA GLU A 135 -8.60 17.92 5.22
C GLU A 135 -8.46 16.94 6.39
N THR A 136 -9.57 16.35 6.82
CA THR A 136 -9.58 15.33 7.87
C THR A 136 -10.13 14.02 7.35
N PHE A 137 -9.66 12.93 7.98
CA PHE A 137 -10.13 11.56 7.71
C PHE A 137 -10.33 10.82 9.04
N ARG A 138 -11.46 10.11 9.18
CA ARG A 138 -11.73 9.25 10.33
C ARG A 138 -10.88 7.98 10.24
N GLY A 139 -9.77 7.95 10.96
CA GLY A 139 -8.90 6.77 11.07
C GLY A 139 -9.46 5.78 12.09
N VAL A 140 -9.67 4.53 11.67
CA VAL A 140 -10.06 3.41 12.54
C VAL A 140 -8.84 2.55 12.80
N PHE A 141 -8.40 2.47 14.04
CA PHE A 141 -7.21 1.73 14.48
C PHE A 141 -7.63 0.51 15.30
N ILE A 142 -7.16 -0.67 14.93
CA ILE A 142 -7.44 -1.94 15.62
C ILE A 142 -6.10 -2.64 15.87
N ARG A 143 -5.63 -2.64 17.12
CA ARG A 143 -4.31 -3.18 17.49
C ARG A 143 -3.22 -2.74 16.50
N ALA A 144 -3.26 -1.46 16.14
CA ALA A 144 -2.58 -0.94 14.98
C ALA A 144 -1.06 -0.87 15.16
N PRO A 145 -0.31 -1.03 14.07
CA PRO A 145 1.11 -0.70 14.02
C PRO A 145 1.31 0.83 14.01
N ALA A 146 2.56 1.25 14.20
CA ALA A 146 2.99 2.61 13.91
C ALA A 146 4.31 2.57 13.13
N ILE A 147 4.55 3.58 12.31
CA ILE A 147 5.79 3.76 11.57
C ILE A 147 6.71 4.60 12.45
N LEU A 148 7.88 4.05 12.80
CA LEU A 148 8.86 4.68 13.68
C LEU A 148 9.86 5.52 12.89
N GLU A 149 10.28 5.01 11.73
CA GLU A 149 11.31 5.60 10.88
C GLU A 149 10.92 5.44 9.42
N VAL A 150 11.31 6.40 8.61
CA VAL A 150 11.12 6.39 7.15
C VAL A 150 12.42 6.76 6.44
N GLY A 151 12.65 6.15 5.30
CA GLY A 151 13.76 6.50 4.43
C GLY A 151 13.55 7.82 3.66
N PRO A 152 14.59 8.34 3.03
CA PRO A 152 14.58 9.68 2.42
C PRO A 152 13.65 9.84 1.21
N LYS A 153 13.18 8.74 0.65
CA LYS A 153 12.24 8.74 -0.51
C LYS A 153 10.79 8.48 -0.10
N VAL A 154 10.52 8.38 1.20
CA VAL A 154 9.18 8.11 1.73
C VAL A 154 8.51 9.43 2.09
N GLU A 155 7.34 9.66 1.53
CA GLU A 155 6.48 10.80 1.80
C GLU A 155 5.55 10.46 2.97
N VAL A 156 5.51 11.30 4.00
CA VAL A 156 4.57 11.16 5.13
C VAL A 156 3.26 11.82 4.74
N LEU A 157 2.17 11.04 4.73
CA LEU A 157 0.84 11.51 4.35
C LEU A 157 -0.04 11.84 5.55
N ALA A 158 0.18 11.19 6.70
CA ALA A 158 -0.51 11.47 7.95
C ALA A 158 0.32 11.04 9.15
N ASP A 159 0.20 11.83 10.22
CA ASP A 159 0.70 11.51 11.55
C ASP A 159 -0.44 11.51 12.58
N TYR A 160 -0.16 10.92 13.75
CA TYR A 160 -1.07 10.88 14.87
C TYR A 160 -0.36 11.40 16.13
N PRO A 161 -0.88 12.45 16.82
CA PRO A 161 -0.33 12.92 18.08
C PRO A 161 -0.60 11.89 19.19
N VAL A 162 0.46 11.39 19.80
CA VAL A 162 0.35 10.40 20.89
C VAL A 162 0.15 11.13 22.21
N PRO A 163 -0.97 10.90 22.91
CA PRO A 163 -1.22 11.54 24.19
C PRO A 163 -0.10 11.26 25.21
N SER A 164 0.36 12.32 25.90
CA SER A 164 1.37 12.23 26.95
C SER A 164 0.91 11.25 28.03
N GLY A 165 1.69 10.19 28.29
CA GLY A 165 1.37 9.12 29.24
C GLY A 165 1.19 7.73 28.64
N LYS A 166 1.02 7.60 27.30
CA LYS A 166 0.84 6.30 26.63
C LYS A 166 2.12 5.79 25.93
N LEU A 167 3.16 6.60 25.89
CA LEU A 167 4.40 6.32 25.16
C LEU A 167 5.40 5.46 25.95
N PHE A 168 5.28 5.38 27.27
CA PHE A 168 6.37 4.90 28.11
C PHE A 168 6.63 3.39 28.06
N ASP A 169 5.61 2.57 27.78
CA ASP A 169 5.78 1.11 27.81
C ASP A 169 6.30 0.50 26.49
N SER A 170 6.12 1.22 25.37
CA SER A 170 6.50 0.70 24.04
C SER A 170 7.81 1.26 23.49
N ILE A 171 8.25 2.44 23.96
CA ILE A 171 9.45 3.14 23.47
C ILE A 171 10.63 3.01 24.43
N SER A 172 10.42 2.67 25.68
CA SER A 172 11.51 2.45 26.65
C SER A 172 12.49 1.33 26.27
N ALA A 173 12.15 0.52 25.26
CA ALA A 173 13.02 -0.51 24.70
C ALA A 173 13.82 -0.05 23.47
N LEU A 174 13.58 1.16 22.96
CA LEU A 174 14.33 1.75 21.85
C LEU A 174 14.89 3.09 22.36
N GLU A 175 16.20 3.20 22.46
CA GLU A 175 16.92 4.42 22.82
C GLU A 175 16.50 5.56 21.86
N ALA A 176 15.51 6.34 22.27
CA ALA A 176 15.14 7.56 21.57
C ALA A 176 16.13 8.67 21.96
N PRO A 177 16.68 9.45 20.99
CA PRO A 177 17.45 10.64 21.31
C PRO A 177 16.56 11.58 22.14
N GLN A 178 17.14 12.12 23.23
CA GLN A 178 16.51 13.15 24.05
C GLN A 178 16.36 14.42 23.21
N GLU A 179 15.21 14.68 22.66
CA GLU A 179 14.86 15.98 22.09
C GLU A 179 13.68 16.59 22.84
N ASN A 180 13.98 17.74 23.45
CA ASN A 180 13.13 18.80 23.97
C ASN A 180 11.75 18.44 24.57
N ALA A 181 11.68 18.52 25.87
CA ALA A 181 10.44 18.55 26.65
C ALA A 181 9.55 19.74 26.20
N GLY A 182 8.53 19.48 25.36
CA GLY A 182 7.57 20.51 24.94
C GLY A 182 6.80 20.24 23.64
N SER A 183 7.27 19.35 22.77
CA SER A 183 6.54 19.01 21.53
C SER A 183 5.65 17.77 21.74
N GLU A 184 4.41 17.83 21.29
CA GLU A 184 3.54 16.65 21.20
C GLU A 184 4.27 15.59 20.35
N LYS A 185 4.55 14.44 20.96
CA LYS A 185 5.15 13.33 20.21
C LYS A 185 4.14 12.79 19.21
N LYS A 186 4.55 12.72 17.96
CA LYS A 186 3.73 12.22 16.87
C LYS A 186 4.29 10.90 16.33
N VAL A 187 3.42 10.02 15.87
CA VAL A 187 3.81 8.80 15.17
C VAL A 187 3.22 8.82 13.76
N ILE A 188 4.00 8.36 12.80
CA ILE A 188 3.58 8.31 11.41
C ILE A 188 2.59 7.16 11.23
N VAL A 189 1.47 7.43 10.54
CA VAL A 189 0.37 6.47 10.35
C VAL A 189 -0.02 6.29 8.89
N ALA A 190 0.46 7.12 7.97
CA ALA A 190 0.31 6.90 6.53
C ALA A 190 1.53 7.42 5.77
N VAL A 191 1.98 6.64 4.79
CA VAL A 191 3.15 6.96 3.96
C VAL A 191 2.96 6.50 2.53
N LYS A 192 3.69 7.15 1.61
CA LYS A 192 3.81 6.77 0.21
C LYS A 192 5.28 6.73 -0.20
N GLN A 193 5.64 5.81 -1.06
CA GLN A 193 6.96 5.74 -1.70
C GLN A 193 6.78 5.25 -3.14
N GLY A 194 6.87 6.14 -4.11
CA GLY A 194 6.58 5.78 -5.50
C GLY A 194 5.21 5.12 -5.62
N ASN A 195 5.18 3.87 -6.02
CA ASN A 195 3.96 3.07 -6.21
C ASN A 195 3.50 2.30 -4.96
N LEU A 196 4.15 2.50 -3.84
CA LEU A 196 3.80 1.85 -2.57
C LEU A 196 3.06 2.82 -1.65
N LEU A 197 1.94 2.37 -1.11
CA LEU A 197 1.14 3.08 -0.13
C LEU A 197 1.03 2.24 1.15
N GLY A 198 1.19 2.85 2.30
CA GLY A 198 1.05 2.20 3.61
C GLY A 198 0.18 3.02 4.55
N THR A 199 -0.83 2.40 5.17
CA THR A 199 -1.66 3.01 6.21
C THR A 199 -1.72 2.11 7.44
N ALA A 200 -1.54 2.68 8.63
CA ALA A 200 -1.59 1.94 9.89
C ALA A 200 -3.03 1.64 10.35
N PHE A 201 -4.00 2.37 9.83
CA PHE A 201 -5.43 2.29 10.13
C PHE A 201 -6.18 1.52 9.03
N HIS A 202 -7.49 1.37 9.21
CA HIS A 202 -8.41 0.62 8.35
C HIS A 202 -9.36 1.55 7.58
N PRO A 203 -8.98 2.10 6.42
CA PRO A 203 -9.88 2.95 5.63
C PRO A 203 -11.12 2.22 5.13
N GLU A 204 -11.00 0.91 4.90
CA GLU A 204 -12.06 0.02 4.44
C GLU A 204 -13.22 -0.13 5.43
N LEU A 205 -13.00 0.20 6.71
CA LEU A 205 -14.03 0.17 7.75
C LEU A 205 -14.79 1.51 7.88
N THR A 206 -14.57 2.43 6.95
CA THR A 206 -15.30 3.71 6.89
C THR A 206 -16.15 3.81 5.64
N ALA A 207 -17.10 4.74 5.63
CA ALA A 207 -17.86 5.04 4.42
C ALA A 207 -17.08 5.91 3.41
N ASP A 208 -15.99 6.53 3.85
CA ASP A 208 -15.16 7.42 3.06
C ASP A 208 -14.16 6.61 2.20
N THR A 209 -14.37 6.61 0.90
CA THR A 209 -13.56 5.84 -0.06
C THR A 209 -12.40 6.62 -0.64
N ARG A 210 -12.06 7.82 -0.13
CA ARG A 210 -10.99 8.66 -0.70
C ARG A 210 -9.62 7.96 -0.74
N TRP A 211 -9.23 7.17 0.26
CA TRP A 211 -7.99 6.39 0.22
C TRP A 211 -7.98 5.34 -0.90
N HIS A 212 -9.12 4.69 -1.16
CA HIS A 212 -9.24 3.76 -2.28
C HIS A 212 -9.15 4.50 -3.63
N SER A 213 -9.83 5.65 -3.76
CA SER A 213 -9.75 6.51 -4.94
C SER A 213 -8.31 7.02 -5.18
N TYR A 214 -7.63 7.47 -4.12
CA TYR A 214 -6.23 7.89 -4.16
C TYR A 214 -5.31 6.76 -4.68
N PHE A 215 -5.48 5.55 -4.15
CA PHE A 215 -4.73 4.38 -4.61
C PHE A 215 -5.03 4.06 -6.09
N LEU A 216 -6.29 4.16 -6.52
CA LEU A 216 -6.67 3.93 -7.92
C LEU A 216 -6.01 4.95 -8.87
N LYS A 217 -5.88 6.22 -8.47
CA LYS A 217 -5.16 7.24 -9.25
C LYS A 217 -3.68 6.91 -9.38
N MET A 218 -3.02 6.43 -8.32
CA MET A 218 -1.64 5.93 -8.40
C MET A 218 -1.49 4.83 -9.45
N THR A 219 -2.52 3.95 -9.61
CA THR A 219 -2.46 2.86 -10.60
C THR A 219 -2.61 3.37 -12.04
N SER A 220 -3.28 4.51 -12.26
CA SER A 220 -3.49 5.10 -13.58
C SER A 220 -2.23 5.83 -14.06
N GLU A 221 -1.56 6.57 -13.19
CA GLU A 221 -0.31 7.29 -13.47
C GLU A 221 0.78 6.36 -13.99
N VAL A 222 0.93 5.16 -13.41
CA VAL A 222 1.89 4.14 -13.87
C VAL A 222 1.55 3.60 -15.27
N GLY A 223 0.27 3.47 -15.60
CA GLY A 223 -0.19 3.02 -16.91
C GLY A 223 0.14 4.03 -18.02
N GLU A 224 0.09 5.31 -17.74
CA GLU A 224 0.41 6.38 -18.69
C GLU A 224 1.92 6.54 -18.91
N GLU A 225 2.74 6.46 -17.87
CA GLU A 225 4.20 6.47 -17.99
C GLU A 225 4.72 5.26 -18.79
N ALA A 226 4.16 4.06 -18.57
CA ALA A 226 4.52 2.87 -19.34
C ALA A 226 4.15 2.98 -20.83
N SER A 227 3.02 3.64 -21.14
CA SER A 227 2.59 3.85 -22.54
C SER A 227 3.37 4.95 -23.26
N SER A 228 3.80 6.00 -22.54
CA SER A 228 4.62 7.08 -23.12
C SER A 228 6.07 6.67 -23.39
N SER A 229 6.63 5.77 -22.61
CA SER A 229 7.98 5.25 -22.81
C SER A 229 8.10 4.29 -24.02
N ILE A 230 7.01 3.66 -24.45
CA ILE A 230 6.97 2.82 -25.64
C ILE A 230 6.90 3.64 -26.93
N SER A 231 6.32 4.84 -26.91
CA SER A 231 6.18 5.71 -28.09
C SER A 231 7.46 6.47 -28.48
N VAL A 232 8.49 6.52 -27.64
CA VAL A 232 9.77 7.21 -27.92
C VAL A 232 10.84 6.30 -28.54
N ALA A 233 10.64 4.97 -28.54
CA ALA A 233 11.61 4.01 -29.07
C ALA A 233 11.35 3.60 -30.55
N GLY A 234 10.44 4.26 -31.27
CA GLY A 234 10.04 3.93 -32.63
C GLY A 234 10.13 5.10 -33.61
N GLY A 235 11.27 5.75 -33.71
CA GLY A 235 11.47 6.83 -34.66
C GLY A 235 12.92 7.03 -35.11
N GLU A 236 13.42 6.14 -35.96
CA GLU A 236 14.50 6.48 -36.90
C GLU A 236 14.27 5.79 -38.24
N ASP A 237 13.97 6.63 -39.19
CA ASP A 237 14.18 6.64 -40.63
C ASP A 237 14.76 5.38 -41.34
N THR A 238 14.07 4.96 -42.37
CA THR A 238 14.70 4.90 -43.70
C THR A 238 13.64 5.02 -44.79
N SER A 239 13.68 6.16 -45.49
CA SER A 239 13.09 6.36 -46.82
C SER A 239 13.79 5.45 -47.83
N SER A 240 13.05 4.61 -48.49
CA SER A 240 13.36 4.20 -49.88
C SER A 240 12.09 3.93 -50.66
N ASN A 241 11.93 4.77 -51.60
CA ASN A 241 10.95 4.82 -52.67
C ASN A 241 11.15 3.62 -53.62
N GLU A 242 10.15 2.76 -53.77
CA GLU A 242 9.98 1.98 -55.00
C GLU A 242 8.50 1.75 -55.27
N GLN A 243 8.05 2.40 -56.34
CA GLN A 243 6.82 2.10 -57.10
C GLN A 243 6.96 0.78 -57.80
N LEU A 244 5.93 -0.05 -57.76
CA LEU A 244 5.50 -1.09 -58.74
C LEU A 244 4.24 -1.74 -58.14
N GLY A 245 3.09 -1.57 -58.74
CA GLY A 245 2.63 -2.29 -59.90
C GLY A 245 1.36 -3.02 -59.49
N ASN A 246 0.16 -2.56 -59.94
CA ASN A 246 -1.12 -3.26 -59.87
C ASN A 246 -0.98 -4.68 -60.36
N ASP A 247 -1.61 -5.65 -59.64
CA ASP A 247 -2.48 -6.66 -60.27
C ASP A 247 -3.16 -7.52 -59.19
N LEU A 248 -4.49 -7.48 -59.20
CA LEU A 248 -5.36 -8.42 -58.48
C LEU A 248 -5.71 -9.58 -59.40
N PRO A 249 -5.65 -10.86 -59.03
CA PRO A 249 -6.40 -11.91 -59.68
C PRO A 249 -7.73 -12.15 -58.98
N ILE A 250 -8.78 -12.01 -59.76
CA ILE A 250 -10.13 -12.51 -59.51
C ILE A 250 -10.11 -14.02 -59.70
N TYR A 251 -10.64 -14.79 -58.76
CA TYR A 251 -11.08 -16.16 -59.00
C TYR A 251 -12.55 -16.32 -58.63
N GLN A 252 -13.23 -16.92 -59.58
CA GLN A 252 -14.62 -17.38 -59.61
C GLN A 252 -14.93 -18.40 -58.50
#